data_e90825e1a4de4f0e68014683db941040
#
_entry.id   e90825e1a4de4f0e68014683db941040
#
_cell.length_a   1.000
_cell.length_b   1.000
_cell.length_c   1.000
_cell.angle_alpha   90.00
_cell.angle_beta   90.00
_cell.angle_gamma   90.00
#
_symmetry.space_group_name_H-M   'P 1'
#
loop_
_entity.id
_entity.type
_entity.pdbx_description
1 polymer ?
#
loop_
_entity_poly.entity_id
_entity_poly.type
_entity_poly.pdbx_seq_one_letter_code
_entity_poly.pdbx_strand_id
1 'polypeptide(L)'
;MKTISKIFSVLTLSVLIFTGCMKDNYDEPTSTIKGRVVYQGTPLQLRGNEAVKLYLYQRGYAKHDPVEVFVNQNGEYSVCIFNGDYQLITKSGNGPWTAQGRDTIQVKLRGTATQDVEVVPYYLVDDAQITLDGNKVNASFKVNKVAGNGIDRMILLLSTTQYISDAEHNVDRYDETSNLVNFDQTGKTYTFATRDYTSNATFQTALKRGTLFARICLWPTGSDQGIYSKVIRLK
;
A
#
# COMPACT_ATOMS: atom_id res chain seq x y z
N MET A 1 16.65 -0.05 -69.97
CA MET A 1 15.93 -1.18 -69.33
C MET A 1 16.55 -1.65 -68.01
N LYS A 2 17.85 -1.74 -67.83
CA LYS A 2 18.48 -2.23 -66.59
C LYS A 2 18.26 -1.31 -65.34
N THR A 3 18.09 0.01 -65.53
CA THR A 3 17.89 0.98 -64.44
C THR A 3 16.47 0.96 -63.91
N ILE A 4 15.47 0.80 -64.77
CA ILE A 4 14.05 0.74 -64.38
C ILE A 4 13.78 -0.56 -63.58
N SER A 5 14.41 -1.68 -63.95
CA SER A 5 14.29 -2.95 -63.21
C SER A 5 14.85 -2.86 -61.79
N LYS A 6 15.95 -2.12 -61.56
CA LYS A 6 16.54 -1.92 -60.25
C LYS A 6 15.67 -1.03 -59.33
N ILE A 7 15.04 0.00 -59.91
CA ILE A 7 14.13 0.87 -59.19
C ILE A 7 12.86 0.11 -58.76
N PHE A 8 12.35 -0.74 -59.65
CA PHE A 8 11.18 -1.57 -59.32
C PHE A 8 11.48 -2.59 -58.21
N SER A 9 12.68 -3.23 -58.21
CA SER A 9 13.12 -4.15 -57.17
C SER A 9 13.29 -3.45 -55.81
N VAL A 10 13.82 -2.22 -55.76
CA VAL A 10 13.99 -1.47 -54.52
C VAL A 10 12.62 -1.01 -53.97
N LEU A 11 11.70 -0.60 -54.85
CA LEU A 11 10.36 -0.21 -54.46
C LEU A 11 9.53 -1.38 -53.90
N THR A 12 9.67 -2.58 -54.49
CA THR A 12 9.00 -3.80 -54.02
C THR A 12 9.56 -4.27 -52.67
N LEU A 13 10.87 -4.10 -52.44
CA LEU A 13 11.52 -4.49 -51.19
C LEU A 13 11.12 -3.52 -50.05
N SER A 14 10.93 -2.21 -50.32
CA SER A 14 10.51 -1.24 -49.31
C SER A 14 9.04 -1.40 -48.88
N VAL A 15 8.16 -1.91 -49.75
CA VAL A 15 6.76 -2.20 -49.41
C VAL A 15 6.62 -3.40 -48.45
N LEU A 16 7.55 -4.36 -48.52
CA LEU A 16 7.54 -5.53 -47.64
C LEU A 16 7.96 -5.23 -46.20
N ILE A 17 8.62 -4.09 -45.96
CA ILE A 17 9.09 -3.71 -44.60
C ILE A 17 7.97 -3.07 -43.79
N PHE A 18 6.92 -2.56 -44.40
CA PHE A 18 5.80 -1.89 -43.69
C PHE A 18 4.66 -2.82 -43.27
N THR A 19 4.71 -4.12 -43.59
CA THR A 19 3.68 -5.07 -43.16
C THR A 19 3.96 -5.69 -41.79
N GLY A 20 5.01 -5.27 -41.09
CA GLY A 20 5.45 -5.83 -39.79
C GLY A 20 4.73 -5.35 -38.55
N CYS A 21 3.85 -4.33 -38.64
CA CYS A 21 2.95 -3.98 -37.56
C CYS A 21 1.64 -4.78 -37.67
N MET A 22 1.71 -6.09 -37.55
CA MET A 22 0.51 -6.86 -37.26
C MET A 22 0.04 -6.46 -35.86
N LYS A 23 -1.16 -5.90 -35.82
CA LYS A 23 -1.93 -5.61 -34.62
C LYS A 23 -1.84 -6.82 -33.70
N ASP A 24 -1.28 -6.61 -32.53
CA ASP A 24 -1.28 -7.63 -31.49
C ASP A 24 -2.75 -7.94 -31.17
N ASN A 25 -3.21 -9.11 -31.61
CA ASN A 25 -4.64 -9.49 -31.53
C ASN A 25 -5.04 -10.07 -30.18
N TYR A 26 -4.27 -9.78 -29.12
CA TYR A 26 -4.70 -10.13 -27.78
C TYR A 26 -5.74 -9.12 -27.29
N ASP A 27 -6.93 -9.62 -26.98
CA ASP A 27 -7.93 -8.82 -26.27
C ASP A 27 -7.37 -8.34 -24.94
N GLU A 28 -7.70 -7.10 -24.57
CA GLU A 28 -7.28 -6.57 -23.27
C GLU A 28 -7.98 -7.32 -22.12
N PRO A 29 -7.34 -7.46 -20.94
CA PRO A 29 -7.99 -8.06 -19.79
C PRO A 29 -9.15 -7.17 -19.33
N THR A 30 -10.34 -7.77 -19.16
CA THR A 30 -11.56 -7.06 -18.79
C THR A 30 -12.13 -7.49 -17.45
N SER A 31 -11.51 -8.49 -16.81
CA SER A 31 -12.00 -9.06 -15.56
C SER A 31 -11.23 -8.52 -14.37
N THR A 32 -11.88 -8.39 -13.22
CA THR A 32 -11.31 -7.73 -12.04
C THR A 32 -11.42 -8.62 -10.81
N ILE A 33 -10.31 -8.80 -10.10
CA ILE A 33 -10.32 -9.26 -8.70
C ILE A 33 -10.08 -8.04 -7.82
N LYS A 34 -10.93 -7.86 -6.82
CA LYS A 34 -10.82 -6.79 -5.82
C LYS A 34 -11.13 -7.32 -4.44
N GLY A 35 -10.69 -6.60 -3.41
CA GLY A 35 -10.96 -6.97 -2.02
C GLY A 35 -10.12 -6.14 -1.07
N ARG A 36 -9.98 -6.62 0.16
CA ARG A 36 -9.27 -5.94 1.23
C ARG A 36 -8.38 -6.92 1.99
N VAL A 37 -7.30 -6.42 2.57
CA VAL A 37 -6.55 -7.13 3.60
C VAL A 37 -7.20 -6.81 4.94
N VAL A 38 -7.70 -7.82 5.63
CA VAL A 38 -8.55 -7.65 6.80
C VAL A 38 -8.04 -8.46 8.00
N TYR A 39 -8.43 -8.01 9.19
CA TYR A 39 -8.37 -8.78 10.43
C TYR A 39 -9.74 -8.79 11.08
N GLN A 40 -10.30 -9.96 11.31
CA GLN A 40 -11.67 -10.16 11.81
C GLN A 40 -12.69 -9.34 10.99
N GLY A 41 -12.55 -9.35 9.66
CA GLY A 41 -13.41 -8.63 8.72
C GLY A 41 -13.18 -7.11 8.65
N THR A 42 -12.31 -6.54 9.49
CA THR A 42 -12.00 -5.11 9.48
C THR A 42 -10.76 -4.82 8.63
N PRO A 43 -10.82 -3.89 7.65
CA PRO A 43 -9.69 -3.54 6.81
C PRO A 43 -8.53 -2.95 7.62
N LEU A 44 -7.32 -3.44 7.37
CA LEU A 44 -6.12 -2.91 7.99
C LEU A 44 -5.70 -1.60 7.31
N GLN A 45 -5.20 -0.68 8.10
CA GLN A 45 -4.58 0.55 7.61
C GLN A 45 -3.09 0.29 7.38
N LEU A 46 -2.66 0.38 6.13
CA LEU A 46 -1.34 -0.07 5.69
C LEU A 46 -0.53 1.08 5.08
N ARG A 47 0.70 0.79 4.70
CA ARG A 47 1.46 1.66 3.83
C ARG A 47 0.97 1.49 2.39
N GLY A 48 0.63 2.59 1.74
CA GLY A 48 0.34 2.62 0.31
C GLY A 48 1.60 2.64 -0.55
N ASN A 49 1.50 3.19 -1.76
CA ASN A 49 2.61 3.39 -2.69
C ASN A 49 3.38 2.11 -3.01
N GLU A 50 2.64 1.04 -3.38
CA GLU A 50 3.19 -0.24 -3.83
C GLU A 50 4.05 -0.99 -2.79
N ALA A 51 4.02 -0.56 -1.52
CA ALA A 51 4.85 -1.17 -0.48
C ALA A 51 4.35 -2.54 -0.04
N VAL A 52 3.02 -2.67 0.14
CA VAL A 52 2.38 -3.93 0.54
C VAL A 52 1.83 -4.65 -0.67
N LYS A 53 2.17 -5.93 -0.82
CA LYS A 53 1.87 -6.72 -2.01
C LYS A 53 1.20 -8.03 -1.67
N LEU A 54 0.26 -8.42 -2.51
CA LEU A 54 -0.24 -9.77 -2.63
C LEU A 54 0.35 -10.39 -3.90
N TYR A 55 0.47 -11.71 -3.93
CA TYR A 55 0.86 -12.47 -5.10
C TYR A 55 -0.34 -13.22 -5.66
N LEU A 56 -0.53 -13.09 -6.95
CA LEU A 56 -1.58 -13.78 -7.69
C LEU A 56 -0.94 -14.70 -8.73
N TYR A 57 -1.09 -16.01 -8.54
CA TYR A 57 -0.60 -17.03 -9.45
C TYR A 57 -1.74 -17.55 -10.32
N GLN A 58 -1.50 -17.69 -11.62
CA GLN A 58 -2.43 -18.33 -12.52
C GLN A 58 -2.07 -19.80 -12.71
N ARG A 59 -3.05 -20.68 -12.62
CA ARG A 59 -2.84 -22.13 -12.87
C ARG A 59 -2.78 -22.41 -14.37
N GLY A 60 -2.03 -23.47 -14.74
CA GLY A 60 -1.98 -23.98 -16.10
C GLY A 60 -0.87 -23.43 -16.98
N TYR A 61 0.00 -22.58 -16.44
CA TYR A 61 1.17 -22.06 -17.16
C TYR A 61 2.46 -22.73 -16.68
N ALA A 62 3.40 -22.97 -17.62
CA ALA A 62 4.72 -23.52 -17.30
C ALA A 62 5.56 -22.56 -16.44
N LYS A 63 5.34 -21.25 -16.60
CA LYS A 63 6.00 -20.20 -15.82
C LYS A 63 5.15 -19.85 -14.62
N HIS A 64 5.72 -19.92 -13.42
CA HIS A 64 5.03 -19.70 -12.14
C HIS A 64 5.39 -18.35 -11.50
N ASP A 65 5.60 -17.32 -12.31
CA ASP A 65 5.82 -15.97 -11.79
C ASP A 65 4.49 -15.38 -11.33
N PRO A 66 4.43 -14.75 -10.15
CA PRO A 66 3.22 -14.11 -9.67
C PRO A 66 2.97 -12.77 -10.37
N VAL A 67 1.70 -12.43 -10.55
CA VAL A 67 1.29 -11.04 -10.74
C VAL A 67 1.31 -10.36 -9.38
N GLU A 68 2.08 -9.27 -9.26
CA GLU A 68 2.08 -8.45 -8.05
C GLU A 68 0.80 -7.61 -7.99
N VAL A 69 0.07 -7.69 -6.89
CA VAL A 69 -1.14 -6.92 -6.63
C VAL A 69 -0.87 -6.00 -5.44
N PHE A 70 -0.92 -4.70 -5.69
CA PHE A 70 -0.60 -3.69 -4.67
C PHE A 70 -1.80 -3.39 -3.79
N VAL A 71 -1.53 -3.24 -2.50
CA VAL A 71 -2.53 -2.88 -1.49
C VAL A 71 -2.39 -1.39 -1.19
N ASN A 72 -3.48 -0.65 -1.20
CA ASN A 72 -3.48 0.77 -0.87
C ASN A 72 -3.45 1.02 0.64
N GLN A 73 -3.37 2.29 1.05
CA GLN A 73 -3.27 2.67 2.46
C GLN A 73 -4.49 2.33 3.32
N ASN A 74 -5.64 2.05 2.69
CA ASN A 74 -6.88 1.64 3.36
C ASN A 74 -7.03 0.11 3.42
N GLY A 75 -6.00 -0.62 3.01
CA GLY A 75 -6.02 -2.08 2.97
C GLY A 75 -6.75 -2.65 1.76
N GLU A 76 -7.13 -1.85 0.77
CA GLU A 76 -7.87 -2.27 -0.42
C GLU A 76 -6.92 -2.63 -1.56
N TYR A 77 -7.33 -3.56 -2.41
CA TYR A 77 -6.63 -3.92 -3.64
C TYR A 77 -7.60 -4.15 -4.80
N SER A 78 -7.09 -3.96 -6.01
CA SER A 78 -7.81 -4.26 -7.24
C SER A 78 -6.81 -4.55 -8.36
N VAL A 79 -7.09 -5.58 -9.15
CA VAL A 79 -6.27 -5.96 -10.31
C VAL A 79 -7.17 -6.33 -11.47
N CYS A 80 -6.88 -5.79 -12.66
CA CYS A 80 -7.54 -6.13 -13.91
C CYS A 80 -6.70 -7.19 -14.64
N ILE A 81 -7.32 -8.35 -14.92
CA ILE A 81 -6.67 -9.52 -15.52
C ILE A 81 -7.64 -10.32 -16.37
N PHE A 82 -7.16 -11.37 -17.05
CA PHE A 82 -8.02 -12.29 -17.81
C PHE A 82 -8.86 -13.19 -16.90
N ASN A 83 -9.97 -13.69 -17.43
CA ASN A 83 -10.70 -14.79 -16.78
C ASN A 83 -9.79 -15.99 -16.57
N GLY A 84 -9.91 -16.66 -15.43
CA GLY A 84 -9.04 -17.78 -15.10
C GLY A 84 -9.26 -18.31 -13.69
N ASP A 85 -8.50 -19.32 -13.34
CA ASP A 85 -8.42 -19.87 -12.00
C ASP A 85 -7.08 -19.43 -11.38
N TYR A 86 -7.18 -18.71 -10.27
CA TYR A 86 -6.06 -18.05 -9.62
C TYR A 86 -5.84 -18.52 -8.19
N GLN A 87 -4.63 -18.33 -7.72
CA GLN A 87 -4.22 -18.52 -6.34
C GLN A 87 -3.72 -17.19 -5.79
N LEU A 88 -4.43 -16.63 -4.82
CA LEU A 88 -4.09 -15.38 -4.15
C LEU A 88 -3.45 -15.68 -2.80
N ILE A 89 -2.31 -15.04 -2.50
CA ILE A 89 -1.58 -15.20 -1.24
C ILE A 89 -0.86 -13.89 -0.88
N THR A 90 -0.64 -13.63 0.40
CA THR A 90 0.24 -12.54 0.85
C THR A 90 1.69 -12.81 0.45
N LYS A 91 2.44 -11.79 0.05
CA LYS A 91 3.90 -11.91 -0.14
C LYS A 91 4.55 -12.21 1.22
N SER A 92 5.48 -13.16 1.25
CA SER A 92 6.20 -13.51 2.48
C SER A 92 7.05 -12.35 2.97
N GLY A 93 7.03 -12.07 4.29
CA GLY A 93 7.80 -10.99 4.91
C GLY A 93 7.39 -9.59 4.46
N ASN A 94 6.22 -9.42 3.83
CA ASN A 94 5.80 -8.13 3.31
C ASN A 94 4.44 -7.73 3.88
N GLY A 95 4.47 -7.26 5.10
CA GLY A 95 3.31 -6.75 5.82
C GLY A 95 3.48 -6.80 7.33
N PRO A 96 2.71 -6.02 8.10
CA PRO A 96 2.78 -5.96 9.56
C PRO A 96 1.99 -7.11 10.23
N TRP A 97 2.11 -8.33 9.71
CA TRP A 97 1.40 -9.53 10.17
C TRP A 97 2.28 -10.76 10.23
N THR A 98 1.81 -11.77 10.95
CA THR A 98 2.52 -13.04 11.13
C THR A 98 2.48 -13.88 9.85
N ALA A 99 3.42 -14.82 9.73
CA ALA A 99 3.37 -15.83 8.68
C ALA A 99 2.25 -16.88 8.89
N GLN A 100 1.65 -16.96 10.10
CA GLN A 100 0.52 -17.83 10.37
C GLN A 100 -0.72 -17.39 9.61
N GLY A 101 -1.51 -18.35 9.12
CA GLY A 101 -2.74 -18.08 8.38
C GLY A 101 -2.51 -17.58 6.96
N ARG A 102 -1.29 -17.73 6.41
CA ARG A 102 -1.01 -17.42 5.00
C ARG A 102 -1.55 -18.54 4.09
N ASP A 103 -2.85 -18.72 4.14
CA ASP A 103 -3.49 -19.70 3.28
C ASP A 103 -3.57 -19.21 1.85
N THR A 104 -3.39 -20.13 0.90
CA THR A 104 -3.60 -19.86 -0.51
C THR A 104 -5.09 -19.83 -0.80
N ILE A 105 -5.59 -18.68 -1.19
CA ILE A 105 -7.00 -18.47 -1.52
C ILE A 105 -7.21 -18.82 -2.99
N GLN A 106 -8.17 -19.73 -3.27
CA GLN A 106 -8.53 -20.07 -4.64
C GLN A 106 -9.58 -19.09 -5.16
N VAL A 107 -9.29 -18.41 -6.28
CA VAL A 107 -10.20 -17.43 -6.90
C VAL A 107 -10.54 -17.89 -8.31
N LYS A 108 -11.82 -18.20 -8.55
CA LYS A 108 -12.35 -18.46 -9.89
C LYS A 108 -12.88 -17.16 -10.46
N LEU A 109 -12.12 -16.55 -11.37
CA LEU A 109 -12.48 -15.28 -11.99
C LEU A 109 -13.28 -15.49 -13.28
N ARG A 110 -14.48 -14.93 -13.29
CA ARG A 110 -15.38 -14.84 -14.44
C ARG A 110 -16.06 -13.47 -14.37
N GLY A 111 -15.44 -12.47 -15.00
CA GLY A 111 -15.84 -11.07 -14.91
C GLY A 111 -15.31 -10.40 -13.63
N THR A 112 -16.09 -10.29 -12.58
CA THR A 112 -15.64 -9.66 -11.30
C THR A 112 -15.72 -10.64 -10.15
N ALA A 113 -14.64 -10.71 -9.38
CA ALA A 113 -14.58 -11.43 -8.11
C ALA A 113 -14.22 -10.49 -6.97
N THR A 114 -14.89 -10.63 -5.81
CA THR A 114 -14.52 -9.93 -4.58
C THR A 114 -13.99 -10.94 -3.58
N GLN A 115 -12.77 -10.72 -3.09
CA GLN A 115 -12.10 -11.64 -2.18
C GLN A 115 -11.33 -10.86 -1.13
N ASP A 116 -11.73 -10.92 0.13
CA ASP A 116 -10.93 -10.40 1.24
C ASP A 116 -9.82 -11.39 1.61
N VAL A 117 -8.69 -10.86 2.07
CA VAL A 117 -7.51 -11.62 2.53
C VAL A 117 -7.38 -11.43 4.03
N GLU A 118 -7.72 -12.48 4.80
CA GLU A 118 -7.60 -12.46 6.25
C GLU A 118 -6.14 -12.65 6.65
N VAL A 119 -5.64 -11.82 7.58
CA VAL A 119 -4.29 -11.90 8.15
C VAL A 119 -4.33 -11.70 9.65
N VAL A 120 -3.27 -12.11 10.34
CA VAL A 120 -3.11 -11.88 11.79
C VAL A 120 -2.04 -10.81 12.00
N PRO A 121 -2.41 -9.51 12.20
CA PRO A 121 -1.45 -8.45 12.39
C PRO A 121 -0.69 -8.61 13.71
N TYR A 122 0.48 -8.00 13.81
CA TYR A 122 1.19 -7.96 15.10
C TYR A 122 0.48 -7.05 16.09
N TYR A 123 0.00 -5.92 15.62
CA TYR A 123 -0.66 -4.87 16.41
C TYR A 123 -1.80 -4.23 15.64
N LEU A 124 -2.68 -3.58 16.40
CA LEU A 124 -3.67 -2.62 15.88
C LEU A 124 -3.45 -1.26 16.54
N VAL A 125 -3.74 -0.21 15.78
CA VAL A 125 -3.77 1.19 16.27
C VAL A 125 -5.23 1.61 16.31
N ASP A 126 -5.80 1.65 17.52
CA ASP A 126 -7.21 1.94 17.73
C ASP A 126 -7.40 3.30 18.41
N ASP A 127 -8.60 3.83 18.31
CA ASP A 127 -9.06 5.07 18.98
C ASP A 127 -8.12 6.27 18.72
N ALA A 128 -7.48 6.33 17.55
CA ALA A 128 -6.56 7.41 17.24
C ALA A 128 -7.30 8.76 17.14
N GLN A 129 -6.90 9.68 18.02
CA GLN A 129 -7.33 11.07 18.05
C GLN A 129 -6.10 11.93 17.80
N ILE A 130 -6.11 12.73 16.74
CA ILE A 130 -5.02 13.65 16.43
C ILE A 130 -5.64 15.04 16.30
N THR A 131 -5.14 15.99 17.07
CA THR A 131 -5.70 17.34 17.16
C THR A 131 -4.63 18.40 16.97
N LEU A 132 -5.05 19.52 16.39
CA LEU A 132 -4.21 20.71 16.25
C LEU A 132 -4.43 21.62 17.46
N ASP A 133 -3.34 22.05 18.09
CA ASP A 133 -3.33 23.01 19.18
C ASP A 133 -2.34 24.14 18.85
N GLY A 134 -2.85 25.21 18.25
CA GLY A 134 -2.02 26.29 17.72
C GLY A 134 -1.06 25.78 16.64
N ASN A 135 0.23 25.80 16.94
CA ASN A 135 1.30 25.28 16.07
C ASN A 135 1.86 23.91 16.52
N LYS A 136 1.17 23.24 17.42
CA LYS A 136 1.51 21.90 17.89
C LYS A 136 0.44 20.90 17.49
N VAL A 137 0.83 19.63 17.41
CA VAL A 137 -0.08 18.53 17.15
C VAL A 137 -0.03 17.57 18.32
N ASN A 138 -1.20 17.28 18.89
CA ASN A 138 -1.37 16.30 19.95
C ASN A 138 -2.02 15.04 19.37
N ALA A 139 -1.55 13.89 19.80
CA ALA A 139 -2.10 12.61 19.41
C ALA A 139 -2.34 11.74 20.64
N SER A 140 -3.44 10.98 20.61
CA SER A 140 -3.75 9.93 21.57
C SER A 140 -4.27 8.72 20.82
N PHE A 141 -3.83 7.52 21.17
CA PHE A 141 -4.24 6.28 20.52
C PHE A 141 -4.02 5.08 21.43
N LYS A 142 -4.74 4.00 21.17
CA LYS A 142 -4.53 2.71 21.84
C LYS A 142 -3.70 1.78 20.96
N VAL A 143 -2.85 1.01 21.61
CA VAL A 143 -2.10 -0.08 20.99
C VAL A 143 -2.67 -1.39 21.47
N ASN A 144 -3.17 -2.23 20.55
CA ASN A 144 -3.63 -3.57 20.83
C ASN A 144 -2.67 -4.59 20.20
N LYS A 145 -1.97 -5.35 21.05
CA LYS A 145 -1.11 -6.45 20.60
C LYS A 145 -1.98 -7.66 20.26
N VAL A 146 -1.85 -8.15 19.03
CA VAL A 146 -2.58 -9.33 18.54
C VAL A 146 -1.65 -10.53 18.51
N ALA A 147 -0.42 -10.37 18.00
CA ALA A 147 0.55 -11.44 17.88
C ALA A 147 2.00 -10.98 18.10
N GLY A 148 2.83 -11.87 18.49
CA GLY A 148 4.28 -11.99 18.44
C GLY A 148 5.14 -10.86 18.99
N ASN A 149 5.62 -10.02 18.16
CA ASN A 149 6.83 -9.21 18.34
C ASN A 149 6.67 -7.98 19.26
N GLY A 150 7.80 -7.38 19.66
CA GLY A 150 7.83 -6.07 20.29
C GLY A 150 7.52 -4.95 19.30
N ILE A 151 7.51 -3.70 19.80
CA ILE A 151 7.40 -2.49 18.97
C ILE A 151 8.80 -1.90 18.82
N ASP A 152 9.18 -1.59 17.59
CA ASP A 152 10.40 -0.89 17.25
C ASP A 152 10.21 0.63 17.37
N ARG A 153 9.11 1.15 16.81
CA ARG A 153 8.82 2.59 16.75
C ARG A 153 7.34 2.89 16.79
N MET A 154 7.00 4.05 17.40
CA MET A 154 5.73 4.73 17.26
C MET A 154 5.97 6.14 16.74
N ILE A 155 5.31 6.51 15.66
CA ILE A 155 5.61 7.73 14.92
C ILE A 155 4.32 8.47 14.64
N LEU A 156 4.31 9.77 14.89
CA LEU A 156 3.30 10.68 14.37
C LEU A 156 3.82 11.30 13.07
N LEU A 157 3.12 11.04 11.98
CA LEU A 157 3.45 11.50 10.64
C LEU A 157 2.58 12.68 10.27
N LEU A 158 3.20 13.75 9.75
CA LEU A 158 2.53 14.95 9.28
C LEU A 158 2.85 15.20 7.81
N SER A 159 1.83 15.50 7.02
CA SER A 159 1.97 15.75 5.58
C SER A 159 0.97 16.77 5.05
N THR A 160 1.30 17.33 3.89
CA THR A 160 0.40 18.22 3.13
C THR A 160 -0.57 17.44 2.22
N THR A 161 -0.46 16.12 2.18
CA THR A 161 -1.30 15.22 1.39
C THR A 161 -1.89 14.12 2.26
N GLN A 162 -2.99 13.54 1.81
CA GLN A 162 -3.62 12.41 2.50
C GLN A 162 -2.87 11.07 2.32
N TYR A 163 -1.89 11.01 1.42
CA TYR A 163 -1.07 9.81 1.21
C TYR A 163 0.14 9.89 2.12
N ILE A 164 0.02 9.27 3.31
CA ILE A 164 1.00 9.40 4.39
C ILE A 164 1.52 8.04 4.81
N SER A 165 2.84 7.91 4.84
CA SER A 165 3.54 6.80 5.44
C SER A 165 4.84 7.26 6.07
N ASP A 166 5.58 6.34 6.68
CA ASP A 166 6.91 6.60 7.22
C ASP A 166 7.93 7.03 6.14
N ALA A 167 7.68 6.74 4.86
CA ALA A 167 8.47 7.20 3.73
C ALA A 167 7.83 8.37 2.96
N GLU A 168 6.52 8.52 3.01
CA GLU A 168 5.74 9.57 2.36
C GLU A 168 5.20 10.57 3.39
N HIS A 169 6.05 11.45 3.87
CA HIS A 169 5.73 12.57 4.76
C HIS A 169 6.58 13.78 4.35
N ASN A 170 6.02 14.98 4.38
CA ASN A 170 6.71 16.17 3.91
C ASN A 170 6.65 17.36 4.89
N VAL A 171 6.02 17.18 6.05
CA VAL A 171 6.00 18.18 7.13
C VAL A 171 6.89 17.73 8.28
N ASP A 172 6.58 16.59 8.88
CA ASP A 172 7.39 16.00 9.94
C ASP A 172 7.14 14.51 10.12
N ARG A 173 8.16 13.84 10.65
CA ARG A 173 8.15 12.49 11.16
C ARG A 173 8.56 12.55 12.63
N TYR A 174 7.59 12.65 13.51
CA TYR A 174 7.80 12.83 14.93
C TYR A 174 7.85 11.48 15.65
N ASP A 175 9.01 11.09 16.12
CA ASP A 175 9.27 9.80 16.76
C ASP A 175 9.50 10.00 18.27
N GLU A 176 8.55 9.47 19.07
CA GLU A 176 8.60 9.55 20.54
C GLU A 176 9.02 8.23 21.18
N THR A 177 9.45 7.24 20.41
CA THR A 177 9.71 5.88 20.93
C THR A 177 10.69 5.88 22.09
N SER A 178 11.73 6.71 22.05
CA SER A 178 12.74 6.80 23.12
C SER A 178 12.20 7.34 24.45
N ASN A 179 11.08 8.05 24.43
CA ASN A 179 10.44 8.63 25.61
C ASN A 179 9.33 7.76 26.18
N LEU A 180 8.98 6.66 25.52
CA LEU A 180 7.93 5.74 25.94
C LEU A 180 8.50 4.63 26.82
N VAL A 181 7.79 4.36 27.93
CA VAL A 181 8.09 3.25 28.82
C VAL A 181 7.01 2.18 28.65
N ASN A 182 7.42 0.91 28.50
CA ASN A 182 6.50 -0.22 28.33
C ASN A 182 5.51 -0.03 27.17
N PHE A 183 6.02 0.30 25.99
CA PHE A 183 5.22 0.68 24.82
C PHE A 183 4.70 -0.51 23.98
N ASP A 184 4.84 -1.73 24.44
CA ASP A 184 4.28 -2.93 23.80
C ASP A 184 3.09 -3.55 24.55
N GLN A 185 2.47 -2.78 25.45
CA GLN A 185 1.36 -3.25 26.27
C GLN A 185 0.02 -3.12 25.55
N THR A 186 -0.70 -4.23 25.49
CA THR A 186 -2.06 -4.29 24.95
C THR A 186 -3.03 -3.40 25.75
N GLY A 187 -3.85 -2.64 25.01
CA GLY A 187 -4.90 -1.80 25.57
C GLY A 187 -4.41 -0.51 26.22
N LYS A 188 -3.10 -0.26 26.22
CA LYS A 188 -2.55 0.99 26.77
C LYS A 188 -2.78 2.14 25.79
N THR A 189 -3.19 3.28 26.35
CA THR A 189 -3.28 4.55 25.64
C THR A 189 -1.93 5.27 25.69
N TYR A 190 -1.46 5.71 24.53
CA TYR A 190 -0.27 6.52 24.37
C TYR A 190 -0.64 7.92 23.92
N THR A 191 0.13 8.91 24.36
CA THR A 191 -0.07 10.32 24.01
C THR A 191 1.23 10.92 23.50
N PHE A 192 1.12 11.69 22.40
CA PHE A 192 2.22 12.46 21.83
C PHE A 192 1.85 13.94 21.85
N ALA A 193 2.86 14.79 22.09
CA ALA A 193 2.76 16.21 21.88
C ALA A 193 4.00 16.64 21.09
N THR A 194 3.79 17.16 19.88
CA THR A 194 4.90 17.54 19.03
C THR A 194 5.61 18.80 19.51
N ARG A 195 6.77 19.06 18.95
CA ARG A 195 7.40 20.39 18.99
C ARG A 195 6.51 21.45 18.38
N ASP A 196 6.81 22.70 18.63
CA ASP A 196 6.16 23.86 18.01
C ASP A 196 6.64 24.01 16.55
N TYR A 197 5.69 24.14 15.62
CA TYR A 197 5.94 24.29 14.18
C TYR A 197 5.83 25.74 13.68
N THR A 198 5.89 26.74 14.55
CA THR A 198 5.82 28.16 14.14
C THR A 198 6.85 28.49 13.04
N SER A 199 8.05 27.95 13.14
CA SER A 199 9.15 28.18 12.18
C SER A 199 9.14 27.22 10.98
N ASN A 200 8.27 26.19 10.95
CA ASN A 200 8.21 25.24 9.85
C ASN A 200 7.34 25.82 8.70
N ALA A 201 7.98 26.27 7.63
CA ALA A 201 7.30 26.93 6.50
C ALA A 201 6.28 25.99 5.80
N THR A 202 6.57 24.69 5.69
CA THR A 202 5.68 23.70 5.08
C THR A 202 4.43 23.52 5.93
N PHE A 203 4.58 23.38 7.24
CA PHE A 203 3.47 23.29 8.18
C PHE A 203 2.58 24.54 8.10
N GLN A 204 3.18 25.75 8.17
CA GLN A 204 2.45 27.01 8.10
C GLN A 204 1.69 27.17 6.78
N THR A 205 2.28 26.73 5.68
CA THR A 205 1.64 26.75 4.37
C THR A 205 0.47 25.78 4.31
N ALA A 206 0.65 24.56 4.80
CA ALA A 206 -0.40 23.55 4.87
C ALA A 206 -1.58 24.02 5.75
N LEU A 207 -1.26 24.64 6.90
CA LEU A 207 -2.25 25.21 7.80
C LEU A 207 -3.12 26.29 7.13
N LYS A 208 -2.48 27.20 6.40
CA LYS A 208 -3.18 28.27 5.64
C LYS A 208 -4.05 27.70 4.52
N ARG A 209 -3.60 26.67 3.83
CA ARG A 209 -4.31 26.04 2.69
C ARG A 209 -5.39 25.04 3.12
N GLY A 210 -5.43 24.67 4.39
CA GLY A 210 -6.33 23.62 4.86
C GLY A 210 -5.95 22.21 4.33
N THR A 211 -4.66 21.96 4.17
CA THR A 211 -4.11 20.70 3.63
C THR A 211 -3.14 20.03 4.59
N LEU A 212 -3.41 20.12 5.88
CA LEU A 212 -2.59 19.46 6.90
C LEU A 212 -3.26 18.15 7.32
N PHE A 213 -2.54 17.06 7.13
CA PHE A 213 -2.97 15.70 7.44
C PHE A 213 -1.99 15.05 8.41
N ALA A 214 -2.51 14.12 9.20
CA ALA A 214 -1.74 13.37 10.19
C ALA A 214 -2.13 11.90 10.23
N ARG A 215 -1.19 11.05 10.66
CA ARG A 215 -1.37 9.62 10.79
C ARG A 215 -0.42 9.05 11.83
N ILE A 216 -0.86 8.10 12.65
CA ILE A 216 0.02 7.31 13.52
C ILE A 216 0.57 6.13 12.73
N CYS A 217 1.86 5.85 12.90
CA CYS A 217 2.51 4.63 12.44
C CYS A 217 3.08 3.89 13.64
N LEU A 218 2.79 2.61 13.75
CA LEU A 218 3.41 1.69 14.69
C LEU A 218 4.19 0.65 13.92
N TRP A 219 5.48 0.52 14.22
CA TRP A 219 6.38 -0.40 13.55
C TRP A 219 6.71 -1.58 14.44
N PRO A 220 6.25 -2.81 14.11
CA PRO A 220 6.60 -4.00 14.88
C PRO A 220 8.08 -4.38 14.68
N THR A 221 8.72 -4.86 15.73
CA THR A 221 10.09 -5.38 15.66
C THR A 221 10.20 -6.54 14.68
N GLY A 222 11.16 -6.46 13.75
CA GLY A 222 11.40 -7.49 12.75
C GLY A 222 10.37 -7.56 11.62
N SER A 223 9.45 -6.58 11.52
CA SER A 223 8.55 -6.41 10.38
C SER A 223 9.20 -5.49 9.34
N ASP A 224 8.93 -5.74 8.07
CA ASP A 224 9.34 -4.86 6.96
C ASP A 224 8.35 -3.71 6.72
N GLN A 225 7.17 -3.76 7.36
CA GLN A 225 6.11 -2.77 7.24
C GLN A 225 5.51 -2.39 8.60
N GLY A 226 5.08 -1.13 8.72
CA GLY A 226 4.31 -0.64 9.85
C GLY A 226 2.80 -0.88 9.67
N ILE A 227 2.07 -0.81 10.79
CA ILE A 227 0.60 -0.68 10.83
C ILE A 227 0.25 0.77 11.17
N TYR A 228 -0.89 1.24 10.67
CA TYR A 228 -1.22 2.66 10.74
C TYR A 228 -2.61 2.89 11.32
N SER A 229 -2.83 4.10 11.82
CA SER A 229 -4.19 4.62 12.03
C SER A 229 -4.82 5.04 10.69
N LYS A 230 -6.10 5.39 10.70
CA LYS A 230 -6.70 6.16 9.59
C LYS A 230 -6.00 7.52 9.47
N VAL A 231 -5.99 8.06 8.26
CA VAL A 231 -5.53 9.43 8.02
C VAL A 231 -6.54 10.42 8.59
N ILE A 232 -6.06 11.41 9.34
CA ILE A 232 -6.88 12.47 9.92
C ILE A 232 -6.48 13.79 9.26
N ARG A 233 -7.46 14.52 8.75
CA ARG A 233 -7.26 15.90 8.28
C ARG A 233 -7.36 16.83 9.47
N LEU A 234 -6.30 17.59 9.74
CA LEU A 234 -6.22 18.53 10.85
C LEU A 234 -6.73 19.93 10.46
N LYS A 235 -6.59 20.25 9.20
CA LYS A 235 -7.05 21.51 8.64
C LYS A 235 -7.35 21.38 7.17
#